data_190e9749bd836d35b1296fb70cdf7fc3
#
_entry.id   190e9749bd836d35b1296fb70cdf7fc3
#
_cell.length_a   1.000
_cell.length_b   1.000
_cell.length_c   1.000
_cell.angle_alpha   90.00
_cell.angle_beta   90.00
_cell.angle_gamma   90.00
#
_symmetry.space_group_name_H-M   'P 1'
#
loop_
_entity.id
_entity.type
_entity.pdbx_description
1 polymer ?
#
loop_
_entity_poly.entity_id
_entity_poly.type
_entity_poly.pdbx_seq_one_letter_code
_entity_poly.pdbx_strand_id
1 'polypeptide(L)'
;MKYNVIYNQEYNCLIGKFVGDLNMESVKEYAKEISKMAKIHDCKRFVNDLREATILLSLANFFDAPSIVSIDVFDRSWKRAIIVKEKLDKLDFFETTSINQGFNVKIFHNMNEALEWL
;
A
#
# COMPACT_ATOMS: atom_id res chain seq x y z
N MET A 1 1.63 -17.42 -6.76
CA MET A 1 1.13 -16.03 -6.74
C MET A 1 1.99 -15.22 -5.80
N LYS A 2 2.34 -14.04 -6.22
CA LYS A 2 3.27 -13.19 -5.47
C LYS A 2 2.59 -12.32 -4.41
N TYR A 3 1.27 -12.34 -4.33
CA TYR A 3 0.54 -11.51 -3.39
C TYR A 3 -0.70 -12.20 -2.86
N ASN A 4 -1.13 -11.75 -1.69
CA ASN A 4 -2.35 -12.19 -1.05
C ASN A 4 -3.02 -10.99 -0.38
N VAL A 5 -4.32 -10.83 -0.56
CA VAL A 5 -5.10 -9.76 0.07
C VAL A 5 -6.25 -10.40 0.83
N ILE A 6 -6.32 -10.14 2.13
CA ILE A 6 -7.39 -10.64 2.99
C ILE A 6 -8.09 -9.48 3.67
N TYR A 7 -9.34 -9.70 4.08
CA TYR A 7 -10.06 -8.78 4.94
C TYR A 7 -9.95 -9.24 6.39
N ASN A 8 -9.49 -8.34 7.26
CA ASN A 8 -9.40 -8.59 8.70
C ASN A 8 -10.59 -7.93 9.38
N GLN A 9 -11.50 -8.75 9.89
CA GLN A 9 -12.74 -8.27 10.51
C GLN A 9 -12.49 -7.56 11.84
N GLU A 10 -11.51 -8.02 12.61
CA GLU A 10 -11.20 -7.46 13.92
C GLU A 10 -10.81 -5.98 13.83
N TYR A 11 -9.95 -5.64 12.87
CA TYR A 11 -9.48 -4.27 12.66
C TYR A 11 -10.24 -3.53 11.58
N ASN A 12 -11.16 -4.20 10.90
CA ASN A 12 -11.88 -3.67 9.76
C ASN A 12 -10.93 -3.04 8.74
N CYS A 13 -10.03 -3.85 8.25
CA CYS A 13 -9.04 -3.43 7.27
C CYS A 13 -8.69 -4.55 6.30
N LEU A 14 -8.18 -4.17 5.14
CA LEU A 14 -7.57 -5.10 4.21
C LEU A 14 -6.10 -5.26 4.58
N ILE A 15 -5.60 -6.48 4.54
CA ILE A 15 -4.18 -6.77 4.73
C ILE A 15 -3.67 -7.42 3.46
N GLY A 16 -2.79 -6.72 2.77
CA GLY A 16 -2.11 -7.24 1.58
C GLY A 16 -0.67 -7.57 1.91
N LYS A 17 -0.20 -8.71 1.41
CA LYS A 17 1.19 -9.10 1.52
C LYS A 17 1.73 -9.37 0.12
N PHE A 18 2.85 -8.77 -0.21
CA PHE A 18 3.53 -8.98 -1.48
C PHE A 18 4.89 -9.62 -1.24
N VAL A 19 5.19 -10.66 -2.02
CA VAL A 19 6.46 -11.40 -1.93
C VAL A 19 7.12 -11.38 -3.30
N GLY A 20 8.41 -11.00 -3.33
CA GLY A 20 9.20 -10.97 -4.55
C GLY A 20 9.31 -9.58 -5.17
N ASP A 21 9.53 -9.53 -6.47
CA ASP A 21 9.85 -8.29 -7.18
C ASP A 21 8.60 -7.42 -7.39
N LEU A 22 8.61 -6.26 -6.78
CA LEU A 22 7.54 -5.27 -6.91
C LEU A 22 7.96 -4.24 -7.96
N ASN A 23 7.48 -4.42 -9.19
CA ASN A 23 7.68 -3.51 -10.31
C ASN A 23 6.34 -2.91 -10.74
N MET A 24 6.33 -2.05 -11.76
CA MET A 24 5.10 -1.38 -12.19
C MET A 24 4.02 -2.35 -12.66
N GLU A 25 4.41 -3.43 -13.31
CA GLU A 25 3.45 -4.46 -13.77
C GLU A 25 2.80 -5.18 -12.60
N SER A 26 3.60 -5.64 -11.63
CA SER A 26 3.08 -6.33 -10.44
C SER A 26 2.30 -5.39 -9.53
N VAL A 27 2.68 -4.11 -9.46
CA VAL A 27 1.89 -3.09 -8.73
C VAL A 27 0.48 -2.98 -9.30
N LYS A 28 0.35 -2.95 -10.62
CA LYS A 28 -0.97 -2.84 -11.27
C LYS A 28 -1.86 -4.03 -10.95
N GLU A 29 -1.32 -5.25 -11.00
CA GLU A 29 -2.06 -6.46 -10.68
C GLU A 29 -2.47 -6.49 -9.21
N TYR A 30 -1.54 -6.18 -8.34
CA TYR A 30 -1.77 -6.12 -6.90
C TYR A 30 -2.84 -5.08 -6.55
N ALA A 31 -2.77 -3.91 -7.15
CA ALA A 31 -3.76 -2.85 -6.95
C ALA A 31 -5.17 -3.26 -7.39
N LYS A 32 -5.28 -4.03 -8.47
CA LYS A 32 -6.58 -4.55 -8.93
C LYS A 32 -7.20 -5.48 -7.89
N GLU A 33 -6.40 -6.36 -7.29
CA GLU A 33 -6.88 -7.27 -6.25
C GLU A 33 -7.31 -6.50 -5.00
N ILE A 34 -6.53 -5.50 -4.60
CA ILE A 34 -6.88 -4.64 -3.47
C ILE A 34 -8.21 -3.92 -3.73
N SER A 35 -8.37 -3.37 -4.92
CA SER A 35 -9.60 -2.67 -5.32
C SER A 35 -10.82 -3.60 -5.28
N LYS A 36 -10.66 -4.83 -5.78
CA LYS A 36 -11.71 -5.85 -5.75
C LYS A 36 -12.14 -6.16 -4.32
N MET A 37 -11.19 -6.41 -3.43
CA MET A 37 -11.46 -6.71 -2.03
C MET A 37 -12.08 -5.53 -1.29
N ALA A 38 -11.65 -4.32 -1.63
CA ALA A 38 -12.21 -3.11 -1.05
C ALA A 38 -13.70 -2.96 -1.39
N LYS A 39 -14.08 -3.28 -2.61
CA LYS A 39 -15.47 -3.23 -3.05
C LYS A 39 -16.32 -4.32 -2.39
N ILE A 40 -15.78 -5.53 -2.30
CA ILE A 40 -16.48 -6.66 -1.67
C ILE A 40 -16.79 -6.37 -0.20
N HIS A 41 -15.85 -5.78 0.53
CA HIS A 41 -15.95 -5.54 1.97
C HIS A 41 -16.32 -4.10 2.35
N ASP A 42 -16.52 -3.24 1.36
CA ASP A 42 -16.77 -1.81 1.57
C ASP A 42 -15.76 -1.23 2.56
N CYS A 43 -14.48 -1.41 2.27
CA CYS A 43 -13.39 -1.07 3.18
C CYS A 43 -12.31 -0.28 2.45
N LYS A 44 -11.92 0.85 3.03
CA LYS A 44 -10.87 1.73 2.52
C LYS A 44 -9.72 1.90 3.51
N ARG A 45 -9.51 0.92 4.36
CA ARG A 45 -8.41 0.86 5.32
C ARG A 45 -7.51 -0.30 4.91
N PHE A 46 -6.24 -0.03 4.68
CA PHE A 46 -5.35 -1.00 4.07
C PHE A 46 -3.98 -1.03 4.74
N VAL A 47 -3.52 -2.24 5.08
CA VAL A 47 -2.14 -2.51 5.49
C VAL A 47 -1.45 -3.21 4.35
N ASN A 48 -0.36 -2.62 3.87
CA ASN A 48 0.45 -3.17 2.79
C ASN A 48 1.76 -3.69 3.35
N ASP A 49 1.87 -5.01 3.48
CA ASP A 49 3.07 -5.66 4.02
C ASP A 49 4.06 -5.94 2.89
N LEU A 50 5.09 -5.13 2.82
CA LEU A 50 6.15 -5.22 1.82
C LEU A 50 7.48 -5.74 2.39
N ARG A 51 7.46 -6.36 3.58
CA ARG A 51 8.70 -6.82 4.21
C ARG A 51 9.42 -7.91 3.42
N GLU A 52 8.71 -8.69 2.63
CA GLU A 52 9.28 -9.75 1.78
C GLU A 52 9.30 -9.37 0.30
N ALA A 53 9.02 -8.11 0.00
CA ALA A 53 9.07 -7.59 -1.36
C ALA A 53 10.43 -6.95 -1.65
N THR A 54 10.88 -7.11 -2.88
CA THR A 54 12.01 -6.35 -3.41
C THR A 54 11.43 -5.21 -4.23
N ILE A 55 11.59 -3.97 -3.75
CA ILE A 55 10.96 -2.81 -4.37
C ILE A 55 11.85 -2.33 -5.51
N LEU A 56 11.40 -2.58 -6.74
CA LEU A 56 12.13 -2.24 -7.97
C LEU A 56 11.57 -0.98 -8.64
N LEU A 57 10.76 -0.21 -7.92
CA LEU A 57 10.19 1.03 -8.43
C LEU A 57 11.22 2.15 -8.34
N SER A 58 11.37 2.92 -9.40
CA SER A 58 12.22 4.11 -9.40
C SER A 58 11.56 5.25 -8.63
N LEU A 59 12.32 6.29 -8.32
CA LEU A 59 11.80 7.50 -7.69
C LEU A 59 10.69 8.13 -8.53
N ALA A 60 10.88 8.15 -9.85
CA ALA A 60 9.86 8.64 -10.78
C ALA A 60 8.58 7.80 -10.72
N ASN A 61 8.70 6.48 -10.62
CA ASN A 61 7.55 5.60 -10.46
C ASN A 61 6.78 5.91 -9.17
N PHE A 62 7.47 6.17 -8.07
CA PHE A 62 6.83 6.57 -6.81
C PHE A 62 6.11 7.90 -6.93
N PHE A 63 6.70 8.85 -7.65
CA PHE A 63 6.08 10.14 -7.89
C PHE A 63 4.79 10.01 -8.70
N ASP A 64 4.80 9.16 -9.73
CA ASP A 64 3.67 8.95 -10.63
C ASP A 64 2.69 7.88 -10.14
N ALA A 65 3.07 7.09 -9.14
CA ALA A 65 2.24 5.99 -8.65
C ALA A 65 0.81 6.38 -8.31
N PRO A 66 0.54 7.52 -7.65
CA PRO A 66 -0.84 7.92 -7.38
C PRO A 66 -1.67 8.13 -8.65
N SER A 67 -1.04 8.54 -9.77
CA SER A 67 -1.74 8.72 -11.03
C SER A 67 -1.86 7.43 -11.84
N ILE A 68 -0.87 6.54 -11.72
CA ILE A 68 -0.77 5.32 -12.54
C ILE A 68 -1.56 4.16 -11.92
N VAL A 69 -1.53 4.04 -10.59
CA VAL A 69 -2.24 2.97 -9.87
C VAL A 69 -3.73 3.26 -9.81
N SER A 70 -4.12 4.22 -10.58
CA SER A 70 -5.45 4.76 -10.77
C SER A 70 -6.03 5.45 -9.55
N ILE A 71 -6.37 6.64 -9.82
CA ILE A 71 -7.18 7.53 -9.00
C ILE A 71 -8.39 6.78 -8.41
N ASP A 72 -8.83 5.69 -9.05
CA ASP A 72 -9.98 4.91 -8.61
C ASP A 72 -9.68 3.88 -7.53
N VAL A 73 -8.40 3.49 -7.36
CA VAL A 73 -8.04 2.49 -6.34
C VAL A 73 -7.81 3.15 -4.98
N PHE A 74 -7.01 4.22 -4.96
CA PHE A 74 -6.67 4.88 -3.71
C PHE A 74 -6.96 6.38 -3.81
N ASP A 75 -8.14 6.77 -3.39
CA ASP A 75 -8.46 8.19 -3.24
C ASP A 75 -8.06 8.70 -1.84
N ARG A 76 -8.36 9.96 -1.55
CA ARG A 76 -7.98 10.58 -0.27
C ARG A 76 -8.78 10.07 0.92
N SER A 77 -9.84 9.31 0.69
CA SER A 77 -10.63 8.70 1.78
C SER A 77 -9.97 7.44 2.34
N TRP A 78 -9.00 6.88 1.63
CA TRP A 78 -8.28 5.70 2.09
C TRP A 78 -7.31 6.04 3.20
N LYS A 79 -7.15 5.10 4.13
CA LYS A 79 -6.10 5.13 5.14
C LYS A 79 -5.18 3.94 4.89
N ARG A 80 -3.91 4.20 4.57
CA ARG A 80 -2.97 3.15 4.15
C ARG A 80 -1.73 3.15 5.03
N ALA A 81 -1.42 1.98 5.60
CA ALA A 81 -0.17 1.72 6.29
C ALA A 81 0.71 0.85 5.41
N ILE A 82 1.97 1.22 5.26
CA ILE A 82 2.94 0.44 4.48
C ILE A 82 3.99 -0.08 5.46
N ILE A 83 4.20 -1.40 5.47
CA ILE A 83 5.19 -2.02 6.34
C ILE A 83 6.39 -2.44 5.50
N VAL A 84 7.57 -1.97 5.88
CA VAL A 84 8.83 -2.31 5.21
C VAL A 84 9.83 -2.83 6.23
N LYS A 85 10.75 -3.67 5.76
CA LYS A 85 11.77 -4.26 6.63
C LYS A 85 12.83 -3.24 7.02
N GLU A 86 13.25 -2.42 6.07
CA GLU A 86 14.31 -1.44 6.24
C GLU A 86 13.85 -0.05 5.78
N LYS A 87 14.48 0.98 6.33
CA LYS A 87 14.24 2.34 5.89
C LYS A 87 14.76 2.52 4.46
N LEU A 88 13.90 3.04 3.57
CA LEU A 88 14.24 3.37 2.19
C LEU A 88 13.90 4.83 1.93
N ASP A 89 14.88 5.60 1.47
CA ASP A 89 14.70 7.04 1.21
C ASP A 89 13.58 7.31 0.20
N LYS A 90 13.44 6.47 -0.82
CA LYS A 90 12.38 6.63 -1.81
C LYS A 90 10.99 6.40 -1.25
N LEU A 91 10.85 5.57 -0.21
CA LEU A 91 9.57 5.39 0.48
C LEU A 91 9.26 6.55 1.40
N ASP A 92 10.27 7.11 2.06
CA ASP A 92 10.11 8.33 2.85
C ASP A 92 9.68 9.50 1.97
N PHE A 93 10.24 9.60 0.77
CA PHE A 93 9.86 10.59 -0.22
C PHE A 93 8.40 10.39 -0.67
N PHE A 94 8.02 9.13 -0.92
CA PHE A 94 6.65 8.78 -1.28
C PHE A 94 5.66 9.18 -0.19
N GLU A 95 5.98 8.87 1.08
CA GLU A 95 5.15 9.23 2.23
C GLU A 95 4.96 10.76 2.30
N THR A 96 6.03 11.50 2.26
CA THR A 96 6.01 12.96 2.34
C THR A 96 5.20 13.56 1.20
N THR A 97 5.44 13.11 -0.03
CA THR A 97 4.74 13.58 -1.22
C THR A 97 3.24 13.27 -1.14
N SER A 98 2.90 12.06 -0.70
CA SER A 98 1.51 11.64 -0.56
C SER A 98 0.76 12.47 0.47
N ILE A 99 1.37 12.70 1.62
CA ILE A 99 0.79 13.54 2.69
C ILE A 99 0.58 14.96 2.19
N ASN A 100 1.56 15.52 1.48
CA ASN A 100 1.45 16.88 0.92
C ASN A 100 0.33 17.00 -0.12
N GLN A 101 -0.04 15.90 -0.77
CA GLN A 101 -1.15 15.85 -1.72
C GLN A 101 -2.49 15.51 -1.06
N GLY A 102 -2.52 15.37 0.26
CA GLY A 102 -3.73 15.09 1.00
C GLY A 102 -4.08 13.62 1.17
N PHE A 103 -3.18 12.71 0.82
CA PHE A 103 -3.38 11.28 1.05
C PHE A 103 -2.98 10.90 2.47
N ASN A 104 -3.66 9.92 3.04
CA ASN A 104 -3.41 9.44 4.40
C ASN A 104 -2.59 8.15 4.33
N VAL A 105 -1.27 8.29 4.34
CA VAL A 105 -0.29 7.19 4.19
C VAL A 105 0.76 7.32 5.27
N LYS A 106 1.13 6.19 5.88
CA LYS A 106 2.22 6.16 6.85
C LYS A 106 3.03 4.88 6.73
N ILE A 107 4.34 4.98 6.92
CA ILE A 107 5.29 3.87 6.84
C ILE A 107 5.60 3.34 8.23
N PHE A 108 5.58 2.03 8.37
CA PHE A 108 5.86 1.31 9.61
C PHE A 108 6.88 0.21 9.38
N HIS A 109 7.39 -0.37 10.47
CA HIS A 109 8.33 -1.48 10.42
C HIS A 109 7.79 -2.75 11.09
N ASN A 110 6.61 -2.69 11.71
CA ASN A 110 5.95 -3.88 12.25
C ASN A 110 4.44 -3.78 12.10
N MET A 111 3.80 -4.94 12.13
CA MET A 111 2.36 -5.06 11.91
C MET A 111 1.54 -4.41 13.03
N ASN A 112 1.96 -4.59 14.28
CA ASN A 112 1.18 -4.07 15.42
C ASN A 112 1.03 -2.56 15.38
N GLU A 113 2.12 -1.84 15.10
CA GLU A 113 2.08 -0.38 15.00
C GLU A 113 1.19 0.07 13.85
N ALA A 114 1.26 -0.63 12.72
CA ALA A 114 0.42 -0.32 11.56
C ALA A 114 -1.07 -0.49 11.87
N LEU A 115 -1.44 -1.60 12.51
CA LEU A 115 -2.82 -1.87 12.88
C LEU A 115 -3.35 -0.88 13.92
N GLU A 116 -2.53 -0.49 14.88
CA GLU A 116 -2.92 0.50 15.89
C GLU A 116 -3.16 1.89 15.29
N TRP A 117 -2.39 2.25 14.26
CA TRP A 117 -2.53 3.55 13.61
C TRP A 117 -3.79 3.62 12.74
N LEU A 118 -4.19 2.52 12.15
CA LEU A 118 -5.37 2.47 11.27
C LEU A 118 -6.68 2.83 12.05
#